data_04c093e3f0a2993e5689bb1d15d8792f
#
_entry.id   04c093e3f0a2993e5689bb1d15d8792f
#
_cell.length_a   1.000
_cell.length_b   1.000
_cell.length_c   1.000
_cell.angle_alpha   90.00
_cell.angle_beta   90.00
_cell.angle_gamma   90.00
#
_symmetry.space_group_name_H-M   'P 1'
#
loop_
_entity.id
_entity.type
_entity.pdbx_description
1 polymer ?
#
loop_
_entity_poly.entity_id
_entity_poly.type
_entity_poly.pdbx_seq_one_letter_code
_entity_poly.pdbx_strand_id
1 'polypeptide(L)'
;MGGKIVQLVQGEKKALEFDSFTEWVELFAKYPLVQLIDLDAAMGKGDNRALVAEFCEKLPCQVGGGIRSADSARRLLAAGSQRVIIGSSLVKDGTINVAFASAMSDEFGADKLVAAIDSRGGKVAIHGWMTITGITPISMIAALEPHFAAFLYTHIDTEGLLQGIPIDVVRELKSRTKRQFIAAGGIRSQQEIDDLDEMGVDAVVGMGIYTGVVKV
;
A
#
# COMPACT_ATOMS: atom_id res chain seq x y z
N MET A 1 -2.26 1.02 14.25
CA MET A 1 -2.54 -0.20 15.04
C MET A 1 -2.80 0.21 16.48
N GLY A 2 -3.91 -0.20 17.08
CA GLY A 2 -4.25 0.12 18.47
C GLY A 2 -4.31 1.63 18.75
N GLY A 3 -4.75 2.43 17.79
CA GLY A 3 -4.79 3.89 17.92
C GLY A 3 -3.43 4.59 17.86
N LYS A 4 -2.37 3.93 17.36
CA LYS A 4 -1.00 4.47 17.27
C LYS A 4 -0.44 4.34 15.88
N ILE A 5 0.54 5.20 15.53
CA ILE A 5 1.38 5.00 14.35
C ILE A 5 2.42 3.92 14.70
N VAL A 6 2.53 2.92 13.85
CA VAL A 6 3.51 1.85 14.04
C VAL A 6 4.25 1.55 12.75
N GLN A 7 5.49 1.11 12.87
CA GLN A 7 6.25 0.50 11.79
C GLN A 7 6.53 -0.95 12.14
N LEU A 8 6.16 -1.85 11.21
CA LEU A 8 6.47 -3.26 11.33
C LEU A 8 7.70 -3.61 10.48
N VAL A 9 8.40 -4.66 10.85
CA VAL A 9 9.39 -5.34 10.02
C VAL A 9 8.73 -6.57 9.43
N GLN A 10 8.68 -6.66 8.10
CA GLN A 10 8.08 -7.75 7.33
C GLN A 10 6.63 -8.10 7.74
N GLY A 11 5.89 -7.12 8.30
CA GLY A 11 4.52 -7.31 8.76
C GLY A 11 4.35 -8.04 10.09
N GLU A 12 5.44 -8.48 10.73
CA GLU A 12 5.40 -9.38 11.90
C GLU A 12 5.80 -8.67 13.19
N LYS A 13 7.00 -8.10 13.22
CA LYS A 13 7.58 -7.51 14.43
C LYS A 13 7.41 -6.00 14.45
N LYS A 14 6.82 -5.46 15.52
CA LYS A 14 6.75 -4.02 15.73
C LYS A 14 8.16 -3.49 16.04
N ALA A 15 8.65 -2.60 15.16
CA ALA A 15 9.94 -1.94 15.29
C ALA A 15 9.82 -0.57 15.95
N LEU A 16 8.83 0.22 15.53
CA LEU A 16 8.61 1.57 16.02
C LEU A 16 7.15 1.78 16.39
N GLU A 17 6.90 2.65 17.36
CA GLU A 17 5.57 3.07 17.80
C GLU A 17 5.62 4.54 18.22
N PHE A 18 4.60 5.31 17.81
CA PHE A 18 4.47 6.72 18.13
C PHE A 18 3.06 7.01 18.65
N ASP A 19 2.99 7.69 19.78
CA ASP A 19 1.73 8.10 20.41
C ASP A 19 1.23 9.46 19.90
N SER A 20 2.14 10.33 19.46
CA SER A 20 1.82 11.65 18.92
C SER A 20 1.59 11.58 17.42
N PHE A 21 0.46 12.13 16.97
CA PHE A 21 0.13 12.22 15.54
C PHE A 21 0.50 13.59 14.94
N THR A 22 0.54 14.63 15.76
CA THR A 22 0.68 16.02 15.28
C THR A 22 1.94 16.23 14.47
N GLU A 23 3.09 15.80 14.98
CA GLU A 23 4.36 15.94 14.31
C GLU A 23 4.39 15.23 12.95
N TRP A 24 3.78 14.05 12.87
CA TRP A 24 3.68 13.27 11.63
C TRP A 24 2.72 13.89 10.64
N VAL A 25 1.61 14.47 11.09
CA VAL A 25 0.68 15.21 10.23
C VAL A 25 1.38 16.43 9.63
N GLU A 26 2.10 17.22 10.43
CA GLU A 26 2.86 18.37 9.95
C GLU A 26 3.96 17.96 8.96
N LEU A 27 4.67 16.87 9.25
CA LEU A 27 5.71 16.34 8.38
C LEU A 27 5.14 15.89 7.03
N PHE A 28 4.07 15.09 7.06
CA PHE A 28 3.48 14.52 5.86
C PHE A 28 2.62 15.50 5.05
N ALA A 29 2.22 16.64 5.61
CA ALA A 29 1.50 17.69 4.89
C ALA A 29 2.27 18.27 3.69
N LYS A 30 3.57 18.03 3.62
CA LYS A 30 4.43 18.46 2.49
C LYS A 30 4.26 17.58 1.25
N TYR A 31 3.71 16.37 1.40
CA TYR A 31 3.58 15.41 0.31
C TYR A 31 2.22 15.53 -0.39
N PRO A 32 2.18 15.31 -1.70
CA PRO A 32 0.93 15.38 -2.48
C PRO A 32 -0.03 14.25 -2.15
N LEU A 33 0.46 13.15 -1.57
CA LEU A 33 -0.34 11.99 -1.19
C LEU A 33 0.35 11.20 -0.07
N VAL A 34 -0.43 10.82 0.93
CA VAL A 34 0.04 10.03 2.07
C VAL A 34 -0.61 8.65 2.05
N GLN A 35 0.18 7.61 2.23
CA GLN A 35 -0.34 6.25 2.35
C GLN A 35 -0.65 5.92 3.81
N LEU A 36 -1.90 5.61 4.09
CA LEU A 36 -2.39 5.24 5.42
C LEU A 36 -2.94 3.82 5.41
N ILE A 37 -2.38 2.94 6.25
CA ILE A 37 -2.82 1.54 6.35
C ILE A 37 -3.35 1.27 7.75
N ASP A 38 -4.65 0.91 7.84
CA ASP A 38 -5.23 0.41 9.07
C ASP A 38 -4.85 -1.08 9.27
N LEU A 39 -3.83 -1.29 10.09
CA LEU A 39 -3.29 -2.63 10.33
C LEU A 39 -4.25 -3.51 11.15
N ASP A 40 -5.04 -2.92 12.07
CA ASP A 40 -6.03 -3.70 12.82
C ASP A 40 -7.14 -4.21 11.91
N ALA A 41 -7.62 -3.36 10.99
CA ALA A 41 -8.58 -3.77 9.97
C ALA A 41 -8.00 -4.80 8.98
N ALA A 42 -6.73 -4.66 8.59
CA ALA A 42 -6.04 -5.62 7.73
C ALA A 42 -5.95 -7.00 8.39
N MET A 43 -5.67 -7.05 9.69
CA MET A 43 -5.54 -8.27 10.48
C MET A 43 -6.88 -8.83 11.01
N GLY A 44 -8.00 -8.10 10.81
CA GLY A 44 -9.31 -8.51 11.34
C GLY A 44 -9.44 -8.39 12.87
N LYS A 45 -8.65 -7.52 13.50
CA LYS A 45 -8.59 -7.31 14.97
C LYS A 45 -9.37 -6.07 15.44
N GLY A 46 -10.23 -5.53 14.60
CA GLY A 46 -10.94 -4.28 14.82
C GLY A 46 -10.65 -3.28 13.71
N ASP A 47 -10.82 -1.98 13.99
CA ASP A 47 -10.48 -0.91 13.07
C ASP A 47 -10.14 0.40 13.81
N ASN A 48 -9.52 1.34 13.10
CA ASN A 48 -9.17 2.68 13.57
C ASN A 48 -9.92 3.75 12.78
N ARG A 49 -11.18 3.51 12.39
CA ARG A 49 -11.95 4.36 11.46
C ARG A 49 -12.00 5.84 11.84
N ALA A 50 -12.22 6.13 13.12
CA ALA A 50 -12.27 7.53 13.59
C ALA A 50 -10.95 8.24 13.37
N LEU A 51 -9.83 7.56 13.66
CA LEU A 51 -8.49 8.07 13.45
C LEU A 51 -8.16 8.22 11.96
N VAL A 52 -8.55 7.24 11.14
CA VAL A 52 -8.39 7.31 9.67
C VAL A 52 -9.13 8.52 9.11
N ALA A 53 -10.37 8.78 9.55
CA ALA A 53 -11.13 9.96 9.12
C ALA A 53 -10.42 11.26 9.54
N GLU A 54 -9.93 11.36 10.77
CA GLU A 54 -9.17 12.51 11.24
C GLU A 54 -7.91 12.79 10.39
N PHE A 55 -7.19 11.73 9.98
CA PHE A 55 -6.05 11.89 9.07
C PHE A 55 -6.46 12.36 7.68
N CYS A 56 -7.55 11.81 7.13
CA CYS A 56 -8.06 12.20 5.82
C CYS A 56 -8.59 13.64 5.77
N GLU A 57 -9.03 14.21 6.91
CA GLU A 57 -9.37 15.63 7.00
C GLU A 57 -8.14 16.55 6.94
N LYS A 58 -7.00 16.08 7.42
CA LYS A 58 -5.77 16.88 7.53
C LYS A 58 -4.79 16.64 6.38
N LEU A 59 -4.83 15.49 5.74
CA LEU A 59 -3.87 15.04 4.74
C LEU A 59 -4.55 14.45 3.51
N PRO A 60 -3.98 14.62 2.32
CA PRO A 60 -4.43 13.91 1.12
C PRO A 60 -4.03 12.43 1.23
N CYS A 61 -4.97 11.57 1.67
CA CYS A 61 -4.67 10.17 1.95
C CYS A 61 -5.17 9.20 0.87
N GLN A 62 -4.38 8.18 0.58
CA GLN A 62 -4.86 6.90 0.07
C GLN A 62 -4.86 5.87 1.20
N VAL A 63 -5.98 5.16 1.37
CA VAL A 63 -6.20 4.34 2.57
C VAL A 63 -6.37 2.87 2.22
N GLY A 64 -5.63 2.01 2.93
CA GLY A 64 -5.74 0.56 2.86
C GLY A 64 -5.99 -0.06 4.24
N GLY A 65 -6.21 -1.37 4.23
CA GLY A 65 -6.47 -2.15 5.44
C GLY A 65 -7.92 -2.64 5.51
N GLY A 66 -8.10 -3.95 5.42
CA GLY A 66 -9.40 -4.61 5.65
C GLY A 66 -10.49 -4.35 4.61
N ILE A 67 -10.18 -3.86 3.41
CA ILE A 67 -11.18 -3.63 2.35
C ILE A 67 -11.57 -4.96 1.73
N ARG A 68 -12.76 -5.48 2.11
CA ARG A 68 -13.27 -6.78 1.68
C ARG A 68 -14.63 -6.69 0.98
N SER A 69 -15.19 -5.50 0.81
CA SER A 69 -16.48 -5.25 0.17
C SER A 69 -16.56 -3.81 -0.33
N ALA A 70 -17.50 -3.55 -1.23
CA ALA A 70 -17.83 -2.19 -1.69
C ALA A 70 -18.21 -1.27 -0.53
N ASP A 71 -18.94 -1.78 0.47
CA ASP A 71 -19.30 -1.01 1.65
C ASP A 71 -18.09 -0.53 2.46
N SER A 72 -17.05 -1.35 2.58
CA SER A 72 -15.82 -0.94 3.27
C SER A 72 -15.08 0.17 2.50
N ALA A 73 -15.01 0.07 1.18
CA ALA A 73 -14.43 1.11 0.33
C ALA A 73 -15.23 2.42 0.38
N ARG A 74 -16.57 2.32 0.26
CA ARG A 74 -17.47 3.48 0.29
C ARG A 74 -17.32 4.26 1.59
N ARG A 75 -17.19 3.59 2.74
CA ARG A 75 -16.97 4.25 4.04
C ARG A 75 -15.66 5.02 4.08
N LEU A 76 -14.57 4.48 3.54
CA LEU A 76 -13.28 5.17 3.51
C LEU A 76 -13.29 6.37 2.57
N LEU A 77 -13.89 6.23 1.38
CA LEU A 77 -14.06 7.35 0.45
C LEU A 77 -14.94 8.45 1.04
N ALA A 78 -16.03 8.09 1.72
CA ALA A 78 -16.90 9.05 2.41
C ALA A 78 -16.21 9.72 3.61
N ALA A 79 -15.21 9.09 4.21
CA ALA A 79 -14.37 9.66 5.26
C ALA A 79 -13.25 10.60 4.73
N GLY A 80 -13.22 10.88 3.42
CA GLY A 80 -12.27 11.81 2.82
C GLY A 80 -11.04 11.17 2.18
N SER A 81 -10.94 9.83 2.16
CA SER A 81 -9.86 9.18 1.43
C SER A 81 -9.95 9.48 -0.07
N GLN A 82 -8.86 9.89 -0.69
CA GLN A 82 -8.83 10.15 -2.13
C GLN A 82 -8.92 8.86 -2.95
N ARG A 83 -8.29 7.80 -2.47
CA ARG A 83 -8.25 6.46 -3.09
C ARG A 83 -8.26 5.39 -2.02
N VAL A 84 -8.71 4.20 -2.39
CA VAL A 84 -8.68 3.02 -1.52
C VAL A 84 -7.71 1.97 -2.07
N ILE A 85 -6.94 1.35 -1.16
CA ILE A 85 -5.93 0.35 -1.50
C ILE A 85 -6.49 -1.03 -1.16
N ILE A 86 -6.65 -1.88 -2.17
CA ILE A 86 -7.24 -3.20 -2.06
C ILE A 86 -6.15 -4.25 -2.27
N GLY A 87 -6.01 -5.17 -1.34
CA GLY A 87 -5.03 -6.26 -1.37
C GLY A 87 -5.69 -7.64 -1.39
N SER A 88 -5.77 -8.29 -0.24
CA SER A 88 -6.18 -9.72 -0.11
C SER A 88 -7.49 -10.10 -0.80
N SER A 89 -8.45 -9.17 -0.92
CA SER A 89 -9.75 -9.41 -1.57
C SER A 89 -9.64 -9.58 -3.09
N LEU A 90 -8.52 -9.18 -3.68
CA LEU A 90 -8.20 -9.39 -5.10
C LEU A 90 -7.77 -10.83 -5.39
N VAL A 91 -7.67 -11.66 -4.36
CA VAL A 91 -7.43 -13.09 -4.48
C VAL A 91 -8.54 -13.86 -3.77
N LYS A 92 -9.14 -14.81 -4.47
CA LYS A 92 -10.17 -15.70 -3.93
C LYS A 92 -9.90 -17.12 -4.40
N ASP A 93 -9.93 -18.08 -3.48
CA ASP A 93 -9.74 -19.50 -3.75
C ASP A 93 -8.46 -19.77 -4.58
N GLY A 94 -7.36 -19.07 -4.25
CA GLY A 94 -6.06 -19.19 -4.91
C GLY A 94 -5.97 -18.57 -6.31
N THR A 95 -7.02 -17.87 -6.77
CA THR A 95 -7.08 -17.24 -8.09
C THR A 95 -7.30 -15.72 -7.98
N ILE A 96 -6.98 -14.97 -9.04
CA ILE A 96 -7.22 -13.53 -9.08
C ILE A 96 -8.73 -13.27 -9.20
N ASN A 97 -9.28 -12.49 -8.28
CA ASN A 97 -10.71 -12.19 -8.19
C ASN A 97 -11.09 -11.01 -9.11
N VAL A 98 -11.02 -11.24 -10.41
CA VAL A 98 -11.34 -10.22 -11.43
C VAL A 98 -12.80 -9.74 -11.32
N ALA A 99 -13.73 -10.63 -10.94
CA ALA A 99 -15.13 -10.25 -10.75
C ALA A 99 -15.30 -9.20 -9.65
N PHE A 100 -14.60 -9.33 -8.53
CA PHE A 100 -14.58 -8.33 -7.47
C PHE A 100 -13.92 -7.03 -7.94
N ALA A 101 -12.79 -7.13 -8.65
CA ALA A 101 -12.09 -5.97 -9.21
C ALA A 101 -12.99 -5.17 -10.17
N SER A 102 -13.70 -5.86 -11.08
CA SER A 102 -14.67 -5.23 -12.00
C SER A 102 -15.78 -4.52 -11.23
N ALA A 103 -16.44 -5.21 -10.30
CA ALA A 103 -17.52 -4.64 -9.51
C ALA A 103 -17.07 -3.37 -8.74
N MET A 104 -15.86 -3.37 -8.19
CA MET A 104 -15.30 -2.20 -7.51
C MET A 104 -15.05 -1.05 -8.49
N SER A 105 -14.49 -1.35 -9.66
CA SER A 105 -14.25 -0.37 -10.72
C SER A 105 -15.54 0.22 -11.29
N ASP A 106 -16.56 -0.61 -11.47
CA ASP A 106 -17.88 -0.19 -11.97
C ASP A 106 -18.60 0.75 -10.98
N GLU A 107 -18.40 0.52 -9.67
CA GLU A 107 -19.05 1.33 -8.63
C GLU A 107 -18.32 2.63 -8.33
N PHE A 108 -16.97 2.60 -8.23
CA PHE A 108 -16.19 3.75 -7.73
C PHE A 108 -15.39 4.46 -8.81
N GLY A 109 -15.20 3.85 -9.98
CA GLY A 109 -14.23 4.29 -10.98
C GLY A 109 -12.82 3.79 -10.66
N ALA A 110 -12.06 3.46 -11.71
CA ALA A 110 -10.69 2.96 -11.55
C ALA A 110 -9.75 3.99 -10.88
N ASP A 111 -10.00 5.28 -11.05
CA ASP A 111 -9.24 6.40 -10.47
C ASP A 111 -9.25 6.43 -8.93
N LYS A 112 -10.27 5.83 -8.31
CA LYS A 112 -10.39 5.69 -6.86
C LYS A 112 -9.74 4.43 -6.30
N LEU A 113 -9.20 3.56 -7.15
CA LEU A 113 -8.75 2.23 -6.78
C LEU A 113 -7.26 2.03 -7.00
N VAL A 114 -6.58 1.50 -5.97
CA VAL A 114 -5.18 1.07 -6.00
C VAL A 114 -5.14 -0.43 -5.70
N ALA A 115 -4.53 -1.23 -6.57
CA ALA A 115 -4.32 -2.65 -6.33
C ALA A 115 -3.00 -2.86 -5.57
N ALA A 116 -3.06 -3.38 -4.34
CA ALA A 116 -1.89 -3.79 -3.60
C ALA A 116 -1.41 -5.18 -4.06
N ILE A 117 -0.13 -5.25 -4.40
CA ILE A 117 0.58 -6.46 -4.84
C ILE A 117 1.77 -6.65 -3.90
N ASP A 118 1.50 -7.22 -2.75
CA ASP A 118 2.52 -7.54 -1.77
C ASP A 118 3.19 -8.86 -2.16
N SER A 119 4.50 -8.90 -2.29
CA SER A 119 5.23 -10.06 -2.82
C SER A 119 6.33 -10.52 -1.88
N ARG A 120 6.36 -11.83 -1.62
CA ARG A 120 7.44 -12.53 -0.91
C ARG A 120 7.94 -13.68 -1.79
N GLY A 121 9.26 -13.74 -2.04
CA GLY A 121 9.87 -14.75 -2.90
C GLY A 121 9.27 -14.80 -4.32
N GLY A 122 8.86 -13.64 -4.89
CA GLY A 122 8.27 -13.54 -6.22
C GLY A 122 6.82 -14.04 -6.34
N LYS A 123 6.15 -14.29 -5.22
CA LYS A 123 4.74 -14.69 -5.16
C LYS A 123 3.93 -13.71 -4.34
N VAL A 124 2.68 -13.51 -4.76
CA VAL A 124 1.74 -12.61 -4.06
C VAL A 124 1.38 -13.18 -2.69
N ALA A 125 1.48 -12.34 -1.66
CA ALA A 125 1.11 -12.63 -0.30
C ALA A 125 -0.22 -11.93 0.06
N ILE A 126 -1.05 -12.61 0.85
CA ILE A 126 -2.36 -12.12 1.29
C ILE A 126 -2.55 -12.35 2.80
N HIS A 127 -3.67 -11.85 3.34
CA HIS A 127 -4.04 -11.99 4.75
C HIS A 127 -2.98 -11.43 5.71
N GLY A 128 -2.53 -10.18 5.46
CA GLY A 128 -1.46 -9.58 6.26
C GLY A 128 -0.12 -10.32 6.09
N TRP A 129 0.11 -10.82 4.86
CA TRP A 129 1.32 -11.53 4.42
C TRP A 129 1.52 -12.93 5.01
N MET A 130 0.51 -13.46 5.71
CA MET A 130 0.56 -14.80 6.32
C MET A 130 0.40 -15.94 5.32
N THR A 131 -0.18 -15.68 4.15
CA THR A 131 -0.45 -16.69 3.14
C THR A 131 0.25 -16.31 1.83
N ILE A 132 1.17 -17.16 1.37
CA ILE A 132 1.80 -17.04 0.05
C ILE A 132 0.97 -17.82 -0.96
N THR A 133 0.62 -17.16 -2.06
CA THR A 133 -0.18 -17.76 -3.14
C THR A 133 0.69 -18.35 -4.25
N GLY A 134 0.08 -19.01 -5.24
CA GLY A 134 0.76 -19.38 -6.48
C GLY A 134 0.87 -18.24 -7.51
N ILE A 135 0.22 -17.10 -7.25
CA ILE A 135 0.10 -15.97 -8.18
C ILE A 135 1.41 -15.17 -8.23
N THR A 136 1.81 -14.75 -9.42
CA THR A 136 2.95 -13.84 -9.58
C THR A 136 2.48 -12.37 -9.66
N PRO A 137 3.30 -11.39 -9.26
CA PRO A 137 3.00 -9.98 -9.45
C PRO A 137 2.63 -9.63 -10.91
N ILE A 138 3.35 -10.19 -11.88
CA ILE A 138 3.09 -9.96 -13.32
C ILE A 138 1.69 -10.42 -13.71
N SER A 139 1.28 -11.63 -13.30
CA SER A 139 -0.06 -12.13 -13.63
C SER A 139 -1.16 -11.31 -12.96
N MET A 140 -0.90 -10.79 -11.77
CA MET A 140 -1.85 -9.93 -11.06
C MET A 140 -2.00 -8.57 -11.73
N ILE A 141 -0.90 -7.93 -12.14
CA ILE A 141 -0.92 -6.68 -12.93
C ILE A 141 -1.74 -6.88 -14.21
N ALA A 142 -1.42 -7.91 -15.00
CA ALA A 142 -2.08 -8.16 -16.28
C ALA A 142 -3.59 -8.35 -16.14
N ALA A 143 -4.04 -9.07 -15.12
CA ALA A 143 -5.46 -9.32 -14.89
C ALA A 143 -6.22 -8.10 -14.35
N LEU A 144 -5.57 -7.23 -13.59
CA LEU A 144 -6.20 -6.11 -12.88
C LEU A 144 -6.06 -4.76 -13.61
N GLU A 145 -5.21 -4.64 -14.62
CA GLU A 145 -4.96 -3.37 -15.33
C GLU A 145 -6.23 -2.66 -15.84
N PRO A 146 -7.29 -3.35 -16.32
CA PRO A 146 -8.51 -2.68 -16.75
C PRO A 146 -9.28 -1.99 -15.61
N HIS A 147 -9.10 -2.42 -14.37
CA HIS A 147 -9.94 -2.08 -13.23
C HIS A 147 -9.30 -1.11 -12.24
N PHE A 148 -7.98 -0.85 -12.34
CA PHE A 148 -7.25 -0.01 -11.39
C PHE A 148 -6.45 1.08 -12.10
N ALA A 149 -6.42 2.27 -11.52
CA ALA A 149 -5.58 3.37 -12.01
C ALA A 149 -4.14 3.29 -11.49
N ALA A 150 -3.91 2.56 -10.40
CA ALA A 150 -2.59 2.42 -9.79
C ALA A 150 -2.34 1.02 -9.23
N PHE A 151 -1.07 0.62 -9.24
CA PHE A 151 -0.55 -0.57 -8.58
C PHE A 151 0.43 -0.17 -7.49
N LEU A 152 0.23 -0.70 -6.28
CA LEU A 152 1.16 -0.58 -5.17
C LEU A 152 1.88 -1.93 -5.00
N TYR A 153 3.14 -1.97 -5.36
CA TYR A 153 4.00 -3.14 -5.17
C TYR A 153 4.79 -3.02 -3.88
N THR A 154 4.64 -4.00 -2.98
CA THR A 154 5.46 -4.09 -1.76
C THR A 154 6.39 -5.30 -1.84
N HIS A 155 7.70 -5.04 -1.78
CA HIS A 155 8.71 -6.10 -1.67
C HIS A 155 8.89 -6.49 -0.21
N ILE A 156 8.17 -7.55 0.22
CA ILE A 156 8.11 -7.96 1.64
C ILE A 156 9.47 -8.43 2.14
N ASP A 157 10.29 -9.07 1.29
CA ASP A 157 11.58 -9.64 1.69
C ASP A 157 12.55 -8.56 2.24
N THR A 158 12.40 -7.31 1.83
CA THR A 158 13.21 -6.17 2.32
C THR A 158 12.43 -5.18 3.19
N GLU A 159 11.10 -5.38 3.36
CA GLU A 159 10.25 -4.43 4.09
C GLU A 159 10.70 -4.24 5.55
N GLY A 160 10.90 -2.97 5.93
CA GLY A 160 11.33 -2.56 7.27
C GLY A 160 12.79 -2.84 7.58
N LEU A 161 13.58 -3.40 6.65
CA LEU A 161 14.99 -3.79 6.89
C LEU A 161 16.00 -2.75 6.42
N LEU A 162 15.61 -1.71 5.66
CA LEU A 162 16.52 -0.72 5.08
C LEU A 162 17.65 -1.38 4.25
N GLN A 163 17.34 -2.44 3.52
CA GLN A 163 18.31 -3.18 2.70
C GLN A 163 18.31 -2.77 1.23
N GLY A 164 17.40 -1.87 0.85
CA GLY A 164 17.16 -1.44 -0.53
C GLY A 164 16.02 -2.22 -1.17
N ILE A 165 15.35 -1.56 -2.11
CA ILE A 165 14.33 -2.20 -2.94
C ILE A 165 15.01 -2.80 -4.19
N PRO A 166 14.61 -4.00 -4.66
CA PRO A 166 15.22 -4.60 -5.86
C PRO A 166 14.75 -3.85 -7.13
N ILE A 167 15.52 -2.87 -7.54
CA ILE A 167 15.23 -1.96 -8.67
C ILE A 167 14.93 -2.72 -9.96
N ASP A 168 15.62 -3.82 -10.26
CA ASP A 168 15.39 -4.59 -11.48
C ASP A 168 14.02 -5.27 -11.47
N VAL A 169 13.56 -5.76 -10.33
CA VAL A 169 12.21 -6.31 -10.16
C VAL A 169 11.17 -5.21 -10.38
N VAL A 170 11.37 -4.04 -9.77
CA VAL A 170 10.47 -2.89 -9.94
C VAL A 170 10.41 -2.47 -11.42
N ARG A 171 11.55 -2.38 -12.08
CA ARG A 171 11.64 -2.04 -13.52
C ARG A 171 10.88 -3.04 -14.39
N GLU A 172 11.05 -4.33 -14.13
CA GLU A 172 10.31 -5.38 -14.84
C GLU A 172 8.81 -5.22 -14.66
N LEU A 173 8.34 -5.07 -13.41
CA LEU A 173 6.91 -4.92 -13.11
C LEU A 173 6.32 -3.65 -13.72
N LYS A 174 7.03 -2.51 -13.61
CA LYS A 174 6.63 -1.25 -14.24
C LYS A 174 6.47 -1.37 -15.75
N SER A 175 7.34 -2.14 -16.41
CA SER A 175 7.26 -2.37 -17.86
C SER A 175 5.98 -3.12 -18.29
N ARG A 176 5.28 -3.75 -17.37
CA ARG A 176 4.05 -4.53 -17.62
C ARG A 176 2.77 -3.71 -17.54
N THR A 177 2.85 -2.44 -17.14
CA THR A 177 1.67 -1.58 -17.00
C THR A 177 1.95 -0.15 -17.44
N LYS A 178 0.91 0.50 -17.96
CA LYS A 178 0.91 1.95 -18.23
C LYS A 178 0.29 2.75 -17.07
N ARG A 179 -0.26 2.06 -16.08
CA ARG A 179 -0.87 2.69 -14.91
C ARG A 179 0.21 3.28 -13.99
N GLN A 180 -0.20 4.14 -13.08
CA GLN A 180 0.66 4.60 -12.00
C GLN A 180 1.22 3.38 -11.27
N PHE A 181 2.51 3.39 -11.01
CA PHE A 181 3.17 2.30 -10.30
C PHE A 181 3.86 2.87 -9.07
N ILE A 182 3.55 2.31 -7.92
CA ILE A 182 4.04 2.75 -6.62
C ILE A 182 4.84 1.59 -6.03
N ALA A 183 6.05 1.85 -5.57
CA ALA A 183 6.94 0.85 -5.01
C ALA A 183 7.17 1.10 -3.52
N ALA A 184 7.14 0.02 -2.74
CA ALA A 184 7.37 0.00 -1.30
C ALA A 184 8.21 -1.20 -0.89
N GLY A 185 8.86 -1.11 0.27
CA GLY A 185 9.59 -2.22 0.88
C GLY A 185 11.10 -2.09 0.80
N GLY A 186 11.72 -1.65 1.91
CA GLY A 186 13.16 -1.63 2.09
C GLY A 186 13.91 -0.41 1.59
N ILE A 187 13.25 0.58 0.99
CA ILE A 187 13.89 1.83 0.51
C ILE A 187 14.73 2.45 1.62
N ARG A 188 16.02 2.70 1.34
CA ARG A 188 17.04 3.06 2.33
C ARG A 188 17.78 4.37 2.05
N SER A 189 17.57 5.00 0.90
CA SER A 189 18.31 6.21 0.53
C SER A 189 17.52 7.11 -0.40
N GLN A 190 17.90 8.39 -0.45
CA GLN A 190 17.38 9.34 -1.43
C GLN A 190 17.70 8.89 -2.85
N GLN A 191 18.88 8.35 -3.09
CA GLN A 191 19.26 7.86 -4.42
C GLN A 191 18.31 6.78 -4.95
N GLU A 192 17.86 5.85 -4.10
CA GLU A 192 16.86 4.85 -4.52
C GLU A 192 15.51 5.48 -4.87
N ILE A 193 15.12 6.57 -4.19
CA ILE A 193 13.90 7.33 -4.53
C ILE A 193 14.08 8.02 -5.88
N ASP A 194 15.22 8.64 -6.11
CA ASP A 194 15.55 9.33 -7.36
C ASP A 194 15.59 8.31 -8.52
N ASP A 195 16.18 7.13 -8.33
CA ASP A 195 16.20 6.03 -9.31
C ASP A 195 14.79 5.52 -9.65
N LEU A 196 13.88 5.48 -8.68
CA LEU A 196 12.47 5.12 -8.89
C LEU A 196 11.74 6.21 -9.66
N ASP A 197 11.95 7.48 -9.31
CA ASP A 197 11.34 8.63 -9.98
C ASP A 197 11.75 8.71 -11.46
N GLU A 198 13.03 8.50 -11.76
CA GLU A 198 13.55 8.42 -13.15
C GLU A 198 12.85 7.33 -13.99
N MET A 199 12.35 6.28 -13.35
CA MET A 199 11.55 5.23 -14.01
C MET A 199 10.05 5.54 -14.08
N GLY A 200 9.61 6.69 -13.55
CA GLY A 200 8.19 7.03 -13.39
C GLY A 200 7.47 6.13 -12.39
N VAL A 201 8.15 5.80 -11.29
CA VAL A 201 7.65 4.99 -10.18
C VAL A 201 7.63 5.82 -8.91
N ASP A 202 6.46 5.94 -8.29
CA ASP A 202 6.35 6.61 -7.00
C ASP A 202 6.91 5.73 -5.87
N ALA A 203 7.55 6.35 -4.89
CA ALA A 203 8.12 5.68 -3.73
C ALA A 203 7.25 5.83 -2.49
N VAL A 204 6.93 4.73 -1.80
CA VAL A 204 6.38 4.75 -0.44
C VAL A 204 7.48 4.41 0.55
N VAL A 205 7.82 5.38 1.40
CA VAL A 205 8.90 5.26 2.37
C VAL A 205 8.32 5.32 3.78
N GLY A 206 8.51 4.25 4.54
CA GLY A 206 8.14 4.18 5.96
C GLY A 206 9.36 4.28 6.86
N MET A 207 10.05 3.17 7.08
CA MET A 207 11.20 3.06 7.99
C MET A 207 12.27 4.12 7.73
N GLY A 208 12.58 4.41 6.46
CA GLY A 208 13.58 5.40 6.08
C GLY A 208 13.27 6.81 6.59
N ILE A 209 11.99 7.22 6.57
CA ILE A 209 11.53 8.51 7.11
C ILE A 209 11.53 8.47 8.64
N TYR A 210 10.94 7.45 9.24
CA TYR A 210 10.83 7.33 10.69
C TYR A 210 12.18 7.28 11.42
N THR A 211 13.20 6.76 10.76
CA THR A 211 14.59 6.69 11.31
C THR A 211 15.45 7.87 10.89
N GLY A 212 14.97 8.77 10.02
CA GLY A 212 15.72 9.91 9.52
C GLY A 212 16.83 9.58 8.51
N VAL A 213 16.84 8.34 7.99
CA VAL A 213 17.80 7.92 6.94
C VAL A 213 17.46 8.58 5.61
N VAL A 214 16.17 8.73 5.32
CA VAL A 214 15.67 9.56 4.22
C VAL A 214 15.24 10.89 4.81
N LYS A 215 15.79 11.98 4.29
CA LYS A 215 15.45 13.34 4.75
C LYS A 215 14.17 13.81 4.06
N VAL A 216 13.32 14.46 4.81
CA VAL A 216 12.05 15.05 4.38
C VAL A 216 12.22 16.53 4.05
#